data_3e07e0474631f998c26abe0398752b17
#
_entry.id   3e07e0474631f998c26abe0398752b17
#
_cell.length_a   1.000
_cell.length_b   1.000
_cell.length_c   1.000
_cell.angle_alpha   90.00
_cell.angle_beta   90.00
_cell.angle_gamma   90.00
#
_symmetry.space_group_name_H-M   'P 1'
#
loop_
_entity.id
_entity.type
_entity.pdbx_description
1 polymer ?
#
loop_
_entity_poly.entity_id
_entity_poly.type
_entity_poly.pdbx_seq_one_letter_code
_entity_poly.pdbx_strand_id
1 'polypeptide(L)'
;QFKDNQHLMQIIDRIVSRVGRHVDESSPMCDARLLDGSRVNVIIPPVSLVGPILTIRKFGKTPISAENLLTWGSVSSKMLLFLEAAVKGKLNIIFSGGTGSGKTTLLNVLSSYIPTDERIITIEDSAEVQLHQEHVLTLEARPANMEGKGRISIRDLVVNSLRMRPDRIIVGEVRSEETLDMLQAMNTGHDGSLTTIHANSPRDSISRIETMVMMSGSELPSKAIRDQVASAINLIVQQARLRDGTRTVSYTHLTLPTT
;
A
#
# COMPACT_ATOMS: atom_id res chain seq x y z
N GLN A 1 23.89 14.70 -16.23
CA GLN A 1 23.80 13.65 -17.26
C GLN A 1 24.93 12.64 -17.05
N PHE A 2 24.64 11.36 -17.32
CA PHE A 2 25.68 10.32 -17.37
C PHE A 2 26.52 10.49 -18.64
N LYS A 3 27.81 10.15 -18.57
CA LYS A 3 28.71 10.28 -19.73
C LYS A 3 28.43 9.22 -20.78
N ASP A 4 28.23 7.99 -20.32
CA ASP A 4 27.97 6.79 -21.12
C ASP A 4 27.35 5.69 -20.26
N ASN A 5 27.07 4.54 -20.86
CA ASN A 5 26.52 3.38 -20.20
C ASN A 5 27.45 2.80 -19.12
N GLN A 6 28.76 2.87 -19.34
CA GLN A 6 29.74 2.37 -18.37
C GLN A 6 29.74 3.22 -17.09
N HIS A 7 29.69 4.55 -17.24
CA HIS A 7 29.55 5.46 -16.11
C HIS A 7 28.22 5.22 -15.35
N LEU A 8 27.12 4.98 -16.07
CA LEU A 8 25.83 4.65 -15.42
C LEU A 8 25.93 3.33 -14.65
N MET A 9 26.56 2.28 -15.20
CA MET A 9 26.78 1.01 -14.51
C MET A 9 27.58 1.19 -13.21
N GLN A 10 28.65 1.98 -13.23
CA GLN A 10 29.43 2.27 -12.01
C GLN A 10 28.60 2.96 -10.93
N ILE A 11 27.67 3.84 -11.31
CA ILE A 11 26.76 4.49 -10.37
C ILE A 11 25.73 3.49 -9.84
N ILE A 12 25.17 2.65 -10.70
CA ILE A 12 24.26 1.57 -10.32
C ILE A 12 24.94 0.67 -9.29
N ASP A 13 26.12 0.13 -9.58
CA ASP A 13 26.87 -0.77 -8.68
C ASP A 13 27.12 -0.12 -7.32
N ARG A 14 27.48 1.17 -7.32
CA ARG A 14 27.70 1.92 -6.08
C ARG A 14 26.43 2.08 -5.26
N ILE A 15 25.29 2.24 -5.92
CA ILE A 15 23.98 2.40 -5.26
C ILE A 15 23.53 1.07 -4.68
N VAL A 16 23.49 0.00 -5.49
CA VAL A 16 22.92 -1.28 -5.09
C VAL A 16 23.79 -2.03 -4.09
N SER A 17 25.14 -1.93 -4.20
CA SER A 17 26.05 -2.56 -3.24
C SER A 17 25.97 -1.98 -1.84
N ARG A 18 25.63 -0.69 -1.68
CA ARG A 18 25.42 -0.07 -0.37
C ARG A 18 24.24 -0.67 0.42
N VAL A 19 23.30 -1.29 -0.27
CA VAL A 19 22.14 -1.95 0.33
C VAL A 19 22.22 -3.48 0.23
N GLY A 20 23.44 -4.00 -0.02
CA GLY A 20 23.69 -5.45 -0.06
C GLY A 20 23.07 -6.15 -1.27
N ARG A 21 22.87 -5.41 -2.38
CA ARG A 21 22.34 -5.94 -3.64
C ARG A 21 23.41 -5.84 -4.73
N HIS A 22 23.23 -6.58 -5.82
CA HIS A 22 24.04 -6.46 -7.03
C HIS A 22 23.17 -6.74 -8.26
N VAL A 23 23.62 -6.34 -9.41
CA VAL A 23 23.04 -6.66 -10.71
C VAL A 23 24.15 -7.11 -11.65
N ASP A 24 23.89 -8.18 -12.38
CA ASP A 24 24.76 -8.72 -13.40
C ASP A 24 23.94 -9.39 -14.52
N GLU A 25 24.58 -9.96 -15.54
CA GLU A 25 23.89 -10.62 -16.64
C GLU A 25 23.02 -11.80 -16.19
N SER A 26 23.36 -12.48 -15.09
CA SER A 26 22.59 -13.60 -14.53
C SER A 26 21.38 -13.12 -13.71
N SER A 27 21.48 -11.93 -13.13
CA SER A 27 20.42 -11.27 -12.34
C SER A 27 20.28 -9.80 -12.78
N PRO A 28 19.71 -9.56 -13.98
CA PRO A 28 19.76 -8.25 -14.64
C PRO A 28 18.78 -7.22 -14.10
N MET A 29 18.02 -7.55 -13.06
CA MET A 29 17.05 -6.66 -12.43
C MET A 29 17.23 -6.62 -10.91
N CYS A 30 17.08 -5.43 -10.33
CA CYS A 30 17.17 -5.25 -8.89
C CYS A 30 16.22 -4.17 -8.41
N ASP A 31 15.45 -4.50 -7.39
CA ASP A 31 14.75 -3.52 -6.57
C ASP A 31 15.51 -3.33 -5.25
N ALA A 32 15.73 -2.09 -4.88
CA ALA A 32 16.46 -1.72 -3.68
C ALA A 32 15.81 -0.51 -2.99
N ARG A 33 16.05 -0.39 -1.69
CA ARG A 33 15.66 0.76 -0.89
C ARG A 33 16.89 1.44 -0.34
N LEU A 34 17.00 2.75 -0.56
CA LEU A 34 18.09 3.55 -0.02
C LEU A 34 17.85 3.88 1.45
N LEU A 35 18.91 4.32 2.14
CA LEU A 35 18.84 4.71 3.56
C LEU A 35 17.88 5.87 3.83
N ASP A 36 17.63 6.72 2.83
CA ASP A 36 16.65 7.81 2.91
C ASP A 36 15.21 7.37 2.63
N GLY A 37 14.96 6.06 2.44
CA GLY A 37 13.66 5.50 2.12
C GLY A 37 13.30 5.50 0.62
N SER A 38 14.12 6.14 -0.25
CA SER A 38 13.87 6.17 -1.69
C SER A 38 13.98 4.77 -2.30
N ARG A 39 13.07 4.44 -3.23
CA ARG A 39 13.09 3.18 -3.97
C ARG A 39 13.94 3.31 -5.23
N VAL A 40 14.73 2.31 -5.51
CA VAL A 40 15.57 2.22 -6.70
C VAL A 40 15.18 0.94 -7.45
N ASN A 41 14.84 1.09 -8.72
CA ASN A 41 14.71 -0.03 -9.65
C ASN A 41 15.81 0.08 -10.69
N VAL A 42 16.50 -1.02 -10.93
CA VAL A 42 17.55 -1.16 -11.91
C VAL A 42 17.18 -2.29 -12.87
N ILE A 43 17.45 -2.07 -14.15
CA ILE A 43 17.39 -3.10 -15.19
C ILE A 43 18.55 -2.89 -16.15
N ILE A 44 19.27 -3.96 -16.48
CA ILE A 44 20.46 -3.92 -17.36
C ILE A 44 20.35 -4.89 -18.53
N PRO A 45 21.18 -4.81 -19.55
CA PRO A 45 21.30 -5.86 -20.55
C PRO A 45 21.58 -7.24 -19.91
N PRO A 46 21.08 -8.36 -20.50
CA PRO A 46 20.50 -8.46 -21.85
C PRO A 46 19.00 -8.13 -21.93
N VAL A 47 18.29 -7.98 -20.80
CA VAL A 47 16.83 -7.73 -20.80
C VAL A 47 16.50 -6.28 -21.18
N SER A 48 17.35 -5.33 -20.88
CA SER A 48 17.23 -3.95 -21.36
C SER A 48 17.99 -3.78 -22.67
N LEU A 49 17.25 -3.61 -23.77
CA LEU A 49 17.82 -3.51 -25.12
C LEU A 49 18.46 -2.13 -25.40
N VAL A 50 18.18 -1.13 -24.59
CA VAL A 50 18.67 0.26 -24.77
C VAL A 50 19.86 0.60 -23.85
N GLY A 51 20.38 -0.40 -23.14
CA GLY A 51 21.42 -0.23 -22.13
C GLY A 51 20.88 -0.22 -20.70
N PRO A 52 21.71 0.09 -19.69
CA PRO A 52 21.29 0.11 -18.29
C PRO A 52 20.29 1.22 -18.03
N ILE A 53 19.28 0.93 -17.21
CA ILE A 53 18.24 1.87 -16.77
C ILE A 53 18.23 1.92 -15.26
N LEU A 54 18.22 3.12 -14.71
CA LEU A 54 18.13 3.41 -13.29
C LEU A 54 16.90 4.30 -13.04
N THR A 55 15.96 3.82 -12.28
CA THR A 55 14.79 4.57 -11.84
C THR A 55 14.86 4.81 -10.34
N ILE A 56 14.76 6.07 -9.91
CA ILE A 56 14.74 6.43 -8.50
C ILE A 56 13.42 7.12 -8.17
N ARG A 57 12.62 6.48 -7.33
CA ARG A 57 11.42 7.07 -6.75
C ARG A 57 11.78 7.66 -5.39
N LYS A 58 11.96 8.97 -5.37
CA LYS A 58 12.34 9.67 -4.14
C LYS A 58 11.27 9.57 -3.08
N PHE A 59 11.70 9.32 -1.85
CA PHE A 59 10.84 9.39 -0.69
C PHE A 59 10.56 10.86 -0.33
N GLY A 60 9.29 11.22 -0.15
CA GLY A 60 8.89 12.58 0.22
C GLY A 60 9.33 12.90 1.65
N LYS A 61 10.18 13.91 1.81
CA LYS A 61 10.66 14.33 3.14
C LYS A 61 9.62 15.11 3.95
N THR A 62 8.69 15.79 3.27
CA THR A 62 7.66 16.59 3.93
C THR A 62 6.33 15.85 3.84
N PRO A 63 5.75 15.42 4.97
CA PRO A 63 4.44 14.81 4.97
C PRO A 63 3.38 15.78 4.41
N ILE A 64 2.47 15.24 3.61
CA ILE A 64 1.30 15.99 3.13
C ILE A 64 0.29 16.04 4.28
N SER A 65 -0.20 17.26 4.59
CA SER A 65 -1.20 17.46 5.64
C SER A 65 -2.63 17.45 5.07
N ALA A 66 -3.61 17.37 5.97
CA ALA A 66 -5.02 17.54 5.64
C ALA A 66 -5.32 18.91 5.01
N GLU A 67 -4.65 19.96 5.48
CA GLU A 67 -4.76 21.33 4.94
C GLU A 67 -4.29 21.40 3.49
N ASN A 68 -3.21 20.67 3.14
CA ASN A 68 -2.76 20.57 1.76
C ASN A 68 -3.85 19.96 0.87
N LEU A 69 -4.51 18.88 1.32
CA LEU A 69 -5.59 18.24 0.57
C LEU A 69 -6.79 19.17 0.35
N LEU A 70 -7.14 19.98 1.34
CA LEU A 70 -8.18 21.01 1.23
C LEU A 70 -7.79 22.10 0.24
N THR A 71 -6.58 22.64 0.37
CA THR A 71 -6.05 23.71 -0.47
C THR A 71 -5.97 23.29 -1.94
N TRP A 72 -5.59 22.03 -2.21
CA TRP A 72 -5.53 21.48 -3.57
C TRP A 72 -6.90 21.05 -4.11
N GLY A 73 -7.97 21.15 -3.31
CA GLY A 73 -9.30 20.68 -3.70
C GLY A 73 -9.39 19.15 -3.87
N SER A 74 -8.44 18.42 -3.30
CA SER A 74 -8.44 16.95 -3.35
C SER A 74 -9.59 16.35 -2.54
N VAL A 75 -9.97 17.00 -1.45
CA VAL A 75 -11.15 16.69 -0.62
C VAL A 75 -11.86 17.97 -0.23
N SER A 76 -13.17 17.92 -0.05
CA SER A 76 -13.92 19.03 0.56
C SER A 76 -13.83 18.97 2.09
N SER A 77 -14.09 20.10 2.76
CA SER A 77 -14.09 20.15 4.23
C SER A 77 -15.12 19.18 4.85
N LYS A 78 -16.28 19.00 4.20
CA LYS A 78 -17.30 18.05 4.65
C LYS A 78 -16.83 16.59 4.49
N MET A 79 -16.17 16.27 3.37
CA MET A 79 -15.57 14.95 3.16
C MET A 79 -14.49 14.67 4.20
N LEU A 80 -13.62 15.63 4.46
CA LEU A 80 -12.52 15.46 5.42
C LEU A 80 -13.09 15.21 6.83
N LEU A 81 -14.08 16.00 7.28
CA LEU A 81 -14.73 15.81 8.57
C LEU A 81 -15.38 14.42 8.70
N PHE A 82 -16.05 13.96 7.63
CA PHE A 82 -16.64 12.62 7.59
C PHE A 82 -15.58 11.53 7.69
N LEU A 83 -14.48 11.65 6.92
CA LEU A 83 -13.39 10.68 6.91
C LEU A 83 -12.63 10.64 8.25
N GLU A 84 -12.43 11.81 8.88
CA GLU A 84 -11.87 11.90 10.23
C GLU A 84 -12.76 11.16 11.23
N ALA A 85 -14.07 11.41 11.20
CA ALA A 85 -15.03 10.71 12.06
C ALA A 85 -15.03 9.20 11.81
N ALA A 86 -14.95 8.76 10.55
CA ALA A 86 -14.87 7.35 10.17
C ALA A 86 -13.61 6.68 10.72
N VAL A 87 -12.44 7.33 10.64
CA VAL A 87 -11.20 6.82 11.19
C VAL A 87 -11.27 6.73 12.72
N LYS A 88 -11.72 7.80 13.40
CA LYS A 88 -11.89 7.81 14.87
C LYS A 88 -12.92 6.78 15.33
N GLY A 89 -13.99 6.59 14.56
CA GLY A 89 -15.04 5.59 14.80
C GLY A 89 -14.65 4.15 14.46
N LYS A 90 -13.38 3.88 14.15
CA LYS A 90 -12.88 2.54 13.82
C LYS A 90 -13.57 1.86 12.63
N LEU A 91 -13.96 2.63 11.60
CA LEU A 91 -14.45 2.02 10.38
C LEU A 91 -13.29 1.38 9.59
N ASN A 92 -13.54 0.20 9.04
CA ASN A 92 -12.62 -0.44 8.10
C ASN A 92 -12.73 0.24 6.74
N ILE A 93 -11.64 0.85 6.27
CA ILE A 93 -11.65 1.73 5.08
C ILE A 93 -10.73 1.19 4.00
N ILE A 94 -11.25 1.14 2.78
CA ILE A 94 -10.45 0.85 1.57
C ILE A 94 -10.32 2.11 0.73
N PHE A 95 -9.07 2.51 0.44
CA PHE A 95 -8.76 3.58 -0.50
C PHE A 95 -8.52 2.98 -1.88
N SER A 96 -9.43 3.26 -2.79
CA SER A 96 -9.42 2.74 -4.15
C SER A 96 -8.99 3.80 -5.16
N GLY A 97 -8.39 3.38 -6.26
CA GLY A 97 -8.02 4.27 -7.35
C GLY A 97 -6.88 3.75 -8.22
N GLY A 98 -6.65 4.37 -9.36
CA GLY A 98 -5.56 4.05 -10.28
C GLY A 98 -4.16 4.37 -9.73
N THR A 99 -3.14 4.02 -10.50
CA THR A 99 -1.74 4.36 -10.19
C THR A 99 -1.54 5.87 -10.14
N GLY A 100 -0.89 6.37 -9.09
CA GLY A 100 -0.60 7.79 -8.92
C GLY A 100 -1.83 8.66 -8.62
N SER A 101 -2.98 8.07 -8.27
CA SER A 101 -4.18 8.82 -7.84
C SER A 101 -4.05 9.42 -6.44
N GLY A 102 -3.06 9.02 -5.65
CA GLY A 102 -2.79 9.55 -4.31
C GLY A 102 -3.38 8.71 -3.17
N LYS A 103 -3.73 7.45 -3.39
CA LYS A 103 -4.30 6.54 -2.36
C LYS A 103 -3.45 6.49 -1.08
N THR A 104 -2.17 6.17 -1.22
CA THR A 104 -1.23 6.10 -0.08
C THR A 104 -1.09 7.45 0.61
N THR A 105 -1.13 8.55 -0.15
CA THR A 105 -1.11 9.90 0.42
C THR A 105 -2.35 10.17 1.27
N LEU A 106 -3.53 9.84 0.76
CA LEU A 106 -4.78 10.00 1.51
C LEU A 106 -4.82 9.08 2.73
N LEU A 107 -4.38 7.83 2.58
CA LEU A 107 -4.24 6.90 3.70
C LEU A 107 -3.32 7.49 4.78
N ASN A 108 -2.14 8.01 4.42
CA ASN A 108 -1.22 8.66 5.36
C ASN A 108 -1.86 9.83 6.10
N VAL A 109 -2.52 10.74 5.36
CA VAL A 109 -3.19 11.90 5.98
C VAL A 109 -4.28 11.45 6.95
N LEU A 110 -5.11 10.50 6.56
CA LEU A 110 -6.21 10.03 7.40
C LEU A 110 -5.73 9.18 8.59
N SER A 111 -4.65 8.43 8.42
CA SER A 111 -4.03 7.68 9.52
C SER A 111 -3.53 8.59 10.65
N SER A 112 -3.24 9.87 10.37
CA SER A 112 -2.88 10.84 11.43
C SER A 112 -4.04 11.16 12.41
N TYR A 113 -5.28 10.83 12.04
CA TYR A 113 -6.44 10.97 12.92
C TYR A 113 -6.67 9.77 13.84
N ILE A 114 -5.90 8.71 13.70
CA ILE A 114 -5.93 7.57 14.64
C ILE A 114 -5.48 8.07 16.01
N PRO A 115 -6.21 7.75 17.10
CA PRO A 115 -5.81 8.10 18.47
C PRO A 115 -4.39 7.66 18.80
N THR A 116 -3.68 8.47 19.61
CA THR A 116 -2.26 8.27 19.92
C THR A 116 -2.00 7.08 20.84
N ASP A 117 -3.00 6.64 21.58
CA ASP A 117 -2.97 5.51 22.50
C ASP A 117 -3.15 4.14 21.82
N GLU A 118 -3.48 4.12 20.53
CA GLU A 118 -3.68 2.89 19.78
C GLU A 118 -2.35 2.31 19.27
N ARG A 119 -2.23 0.97 19.38
CA ARG A 119 -1.11 0.20 18.83
C ARG A 119 -1.37 -0.10 17.36
N ILE A 120 -0.58 0.49 16.48
CA ILE A 120 -0.75 0.39 15.02
C ILE A 120 0.34 -0.50 14.43
N ILE A 121 -0.05 -1.44 13.57
CA ILE A 121 0.89 -2.21 12.75
C ILE A 121 0.70 -1.83 11.29
N THR A 122 1.77 -1.36 10.65
CA THR A 122 1.78 -1.12 9.19
C THR A 122 2.50 -2.27 8.49
N ILE A 123 1.95 -2.72 7.37
CA ILE A 123 2.46 -3.85 6.59
C ILE A 123 2.51 -3.44 5.11
N GLU A 124 3.69 -3.45 4.51
CA GLU A 124 3.90 -2.96 3.15
C GLU A 124 4.95 -3.77 2.40
N ASP A 125 4.91 -3.77 1.07
CA ASP A 125 6.01 -4.28 0.22
C ASP A 125 7.27 -3.42 0.38
N SER A 126 7.07 -2.13 0.59
CA SER A 126 8.11 -1.16 0.91
C SER A 126 7.46 0.00 1.65
N ALA A 127 7.96 0.29 2.83
CA ALA A 127 7.34 1.24 3.74
C ALA A 127 7.24 2.65 3.12
N GLU A 128 6.02 3.06 2.81
CA GLU A 128 5.64 4.41 2.35
C GLU A 128 4.75 5.12 3.37
N VAL A 129 4.07 4.35 4.24
CA VAL A 129 3.20 4.88 5.28
C VAL A 129 4.05 5.51 6.39
N GLN A 130 3.77 6.77 6.71
CA GLN A 130 4.46 7.56 7.74
C GLN A 130 3.46 7.96 8.80
N LEU A 131 3.54 7.31 9.95
CA LEU A 131 2.71 7.59 11.11
C LEU A 131 3.55 8.22 12.21
N HIS A 132 2.94 9.10 12.99
CA HIS A 132 3.59 9.84 14.06
C HIS A 132 3.09 9.49 15.46
N GLN A 133 2.20 8.49 15.58
CA GLN A 133 1.73 7.99 16.85
C GLN A 133 2.86 7.31 17.62
N GLU A 134 2.76 7.27 18.94
CA GLU A 134 3.81 6.75 19.83
C GLU A 134 4.07 5.24 19.63
N HIS A 135 3.04 4.47 19.29
CA HIS A 135 3.13 3.03 19.21
C HIS A 135 2.83 2.49 17.80
N VAL A 136 3.76 2.73 16.88
CA VAL A 136 3.70 2.23 15.50
C VAL A 136 4.77 1.18 15.28
N LEU A 137 4.37 0.02 14.76
CA LEU A 137 5.26 -1.07 14.32
C LEU A 137 5.18 -1.20 12.82
N THR A 138 6.27 -0.89 12.14
CA THR A 138 6.36 -0.97 10.67
C THR A 138 6.97 -2.31 10.26
N LEU A 139 6.24 -3.09 9.48
CA LEU A 139 6.67 -4.36 8.91
C LEU A 139 6.78 -4.22 7.40
N GLU A 140 7.88 -4.71 6.85
CA GLU A 140 8.16 -4.68 5.41
C GLU A 140 8.36 -6.10 4.89
N ALA A 141 7.69 -6.44 3.77
CA ALA A 141 7.86 -7.70 3.09
C ALA A 141 9.30 -7.85 2.57
N ARG A 142 9.77 -9.06 2.54
CA ARG A 142 11.13 -9.36 2.06
C ARG A 142 11.05 -10.28 0.85
N PRO A 143 11.56 -9.87 -0.32
CA PRO A 143 11.69 -10.76 -1.46
C PRO A 143 12.68 -11.91 -1.14
N ALA A 144 12.57 -13.01 -1.87
CA ALA A 144 13.54 -14.09 -1.78
C ALA A 144 14.96 -13.57 -2.07
N ASN A 145 15.95 -14.20 -1.44
CA ASN A 145 17.34 -13.95 -1.76
C ASN A 145 17.70 -14.59 -3.13
N MET A 146 18.94 -14.48 -3.56
CA MET A 146 19.41 -15.02 -4.84
C MET A 146 19.29 -16.54 -4.96
N GLU A 147 19.26 -17.26 -3.83
CA GLU A 147 19.04 -18.70 -3.80
C GLU A 147 17.54 -19.07 -3.78
N GLY A 148 16.63 -18.08 -3.94
CA GLY A 148 15.19 -18.28 -3.87
C GLY A 148 14.64 -18.49 -2.45
N LYS A 149 15.45 -18.27 -1.41
CA LYS A 149 15.10 -18.53 -0.01
C LYS A 149 14.79 -17.25 0.77
N GLY A 150 14.11 -17.41 1.90
CA GLY A 150 13.92 -16.33 2.88
C GLY A 150 12.90 -15.27 2.46
N ARG A 151 12.01 -15.56 1.51
CA ARG A 151 10.87 -14.70 1.19
C ARG A 151 9.95 -14.60 2.41
N ILE A 152 9.50 -13.38 2.71
CA ILE A 152 8.44 -13.08 3.67
C ILE A 152 7.42 -12.22 2.93
N SER A 153 6.22 -12.76 2.74
CA SER A 153 5.14 -12.08 2.01
C SER A 153 4.36 -11.13 2.92
N ILE A 154 3.57 -10.24 2.32
CA ILE A 154 2.59 -9.43 3.07
C ILE A 154 1.64 -10.34 3.86
N ARG A 155 1.20 -11.44 3.27
CA ARG A 155 0.34 -12.44 3.94
C ARG A 155 0.96 -12.96 5.23
N ASP A 156 2.24 -13.39 5.18
CA ASP A 156 2.95 -13.89 6.37
C ASP A 156 2.96 -12.84 7.49
N LEU A 157 3.15 -11.57 7.11
CA LEU A 157 3.17 -10.44 8.05
C LEU A 157 1.78 -10.13 8.62
N VAL A 158 0.72 -10.20 7.80
CA VAL A 158 -0.67 -10.02 8.27
C VAL A 158 -1.01 -11.12 9.28
N VAL A 159 -0.78 -12.39 8.93
CA VAL A 159 -1.04 -13.53 9.83
C VAL A 159 -0.25 -13.41 11.14
N ASN A 160 1.02 -12.98 11.06
CA ASN A 160 1.83 -12.76 12.27
C ASN A 160 1.34 -11.58 13.11
N SER A 161 0.90 -10.50 12.47
CA SER A 161 0.43 -9.28 13.15
C SER A 161 -0.75 -9.55 14.09
N LEU A 162 -1.63 -10.49 13.77
CA LEU A 162 -2.76 -10.89 14.62
C LEU A 162 -2.34 -11.41 15.99
N ARG A 163 -1.09 -11.92 16.12
CA ARG A 163 -0.50 -12.37 17.40
C ARG A 163 0.22 -11.27 18.15
N MET A 164 0.37 -10.08 17.55
CA MET A 164 1.09 -8.95 18.12
C MET A 164 0.19 -8.00 18.90
N ARG A 165 -1.09 -8.33 19.06
CA ARG A 165 -2.12 -7.54 19.74
C ARG A 165 -2.22 -6.09 19.20
N PRO A 166 -2.45 -5.89 17.91
CA PRO A 166 -2.68 -4.57 17.35
C PRO A 166 -4.09 -4.06 17.68
N ASP A 167 -4.23 -2.74 17.85
CA ASP A 167 -5.51 -2.08 17.84
C ASP A 167 -5.96 -1.80 16.39
N ARG A 168 -4.99 -1.57 15.48
CA ARG A 168 -5.25 -1.40 14.04
C ARG A 168 -4.16 -2.03 13.20
N ILE A 169 -4.59 -2.54 12.06
CA ILE A 169 -3.69 -3.05 11.01
C ILE A 169 -3.85 -2.17 9.76
N ILE A 170 -2.74 -1.63 9.27
CA ILE A 170 -2.71 -0.85 8.05
C ILE A 170 -1.90 -1.62 7.02
N VAL A 171 -2.56 -2.11 5.96
CA VAL A 171 -1.89 -2.75 4.84
C VAL A 171 -1.73 -1.73 3.72
N GLY A 172 -0.49 -1.40 3.35
CA GLY A 172 -0.22 -0.38 2.35
C GLY A 172 -0.96 -0.60 1.04
N GLU A 173 -1.01 -1.85 0.56
CA GLU A 173 -1.81 -2.25 -0.59
C GLU A 173 -2.11 -3.75 -0.56
N VAL A 174 -3.34 -4.13 -0.92
CA VAL A 174 -3.72 -5.52 -1.17
C VAL A 174 -3.73 -5.80 -2.67
N ARG A 175 -3.08 -6.91 -3.07
CA ARG A 175 -2.89 -7.29 -4.48
C ARG A 175 -3.18 -8.74 -4.78
N SER A 176 -3.17 -9.61 -3.75
CA SER A 176 -3.21 -11.06 -3.91
C SER A 176 -3.84 -11.75 -2.69
N GLU A 177 -3.25 -12.86 -2.28
CA GLU A 177 -3.72 -13.79 -1.26
C GLU A 177 -3.88 -13.19 0.14
N GLU A 178 -3.12 -12.15 0.49
CA GLU A 178 -3.22 -11.42 1.77
C GLU A 178 -4.60 -10.77 1.99
N THR A 179 -5.36 -10.60 0.91
CA THR A 179 -6.69 -9.99 0.94
C THR A 179 -7.65 -10.78 1.83
N LEU A 180 -7.62 -12.11 1.77
CA LEU A 180 -8.47 -12.97 2.61
C LEU A 180 -8.11 -12.81 4.09
N ASP A 181 -6.83 -12.86 4.44
CA ASP A 181 -6.37 -12.76 5.82
C ASP A 181 -6.68 -11.37 6.41
N MET A 182 -6.60 -10.34 5.59
CA MET A 182 -6.99 -8.99 5.97
C MET A 182 -8.51 -8.87 6.22
N LEU A 183 -9.37 -9.44 5.36
CA LEU A 183 -10.81 -9.48 5.60
C LEU A 183 -11.14 -10.24 6.89
N GLN A 184 -10.43 -11.32 7.17
CA GLN A 184 -10.58 -12.06 8.42
C GLN A 184 -10.17 -11.20 9.63
N ALA A 185 -9.05 -10.47 9.54
CA ALA A 185 -8.64 -9.54 10.60
C ALA A 185 -9.71 -8.49 10.89
N MET A 186 -10.27 -7.86 9.84
CA MET A 186 -11.36 -6.89 9.94
C MET A 186 -12.65 -7.49 10.56
N ASN A 187 -12.92 -8.77 10.33
CA ASN A 187 -14.11 -9.47 10.87
C ASN A 187 -13.91 -10.05 12.28
N THR A 188 -12.68 -10.04 12.81
CA THR A 188 -12.34 -10.71 14.08
C THR A 188 -11.82 -9.76 15.15
N GLY A 189 -12.28 -8.51 15.14
CA GLY A 189 -12.03 -7.55 16.20
C GLY A 189 -10.83 -6.62 16.01
N HIS A 190 -10.30 -6.53 14.77
CA HIS A 190 -9.29 -5.52 14.40
C HIS A 190 -9.95 -4.38 13.60
N ASP A 191 -11.02 -3.82 14.20
CA ASP A 191 -11.77 -2.71 13.61
C ASP A 191 -10.91 -1.48 13.39
N GLY A 192 -11.22 -0.71 12.34
CA GLY A 192 -10.47 0.48 11.96
C GLY A 192 -9.22 0.18 11.13
N SER A 193 -9.13 -1.04 10.57
CA SER A 193 -8.07 -1.40 9.63
C SER A 193 -8.21 -0.65 8.31
N LEU A 194 -7.07 -0.24 7.75
CA LEU A 194 -7.01 0.58 6.54
C LEU A 194 -6.18 -0.13 5.48
N THR A 195 -6.58 -0.01 4.21
CA THR A 195 -5.75 -0.49 3.09
C THR A 195 -6.00 0.29 1.82
N THR A 196 -5.11 0.11 0.83
CA THR A 196 -5.34 0.59 -0.53
C THR A 196 -5.56 -0.57 -1.51
N ILE A 197 -6.30 -0.30 -2.58
CA ILE A 197 -6.51 -1.23 -3.69
C ILE A 197 -6.46 -0.48 -5.02
N HIS A 198 -5.91 -1.11 -6.04
CA HIS A 198 -6.00 -0.60 -7.41
C HIS A 198 -7.33 -1.02 -8.04
N ALA A 199 -8.24 -0.05 -8.24
CA ALA A 199 -9.46 -0.26 -9.00
C ALA A 199 -9.95 1.06 -9.63
N ASN A 200 -10.82 0.97 -10.64
CA ASN A 200 -11.31 2.13 -11.37
C ASN A 200 -12.60 2.71 -10.78
N SER A 201 -13.29 1.93 -9.95
CA SER A 201 -14.51 2.34 -9.26
C SER A 201 -14.67 1.57 -7.94
N PRO A 202 -15.53 2.01 -7.00
CA PRO A 202 -15.84 1.25 -5.80
C PRO A 202 -16.39 -0.14 -6.08
N ARG A 203 -17.23 -0.27 -7.12
CA ARG A 203 -17.78 -1.56 -7.55
C ARG A 203 -16.69 -2.50 -8.06
N ASP A 204 -15.75 -1.97 -8.86
CA ASP A 204 -14.62 -2.76 -9.35
C ASP A 204 -13.70 -3.19 -8.19
N SER A 205 -13.60 -2.37 -7.13
CA SER A 205 -12.85 -2.73 -5.91
C SER A 205 -13.41 -3.99 -5.28
N ILE A 206 -14.74 -4.08 -5.13
CA ILE A 206 -15.41 -5.27 -4.57
C ILE A 206 -15.15 -6.49 -5.45
N SER A 207 -15.37 -6.37 -6.76
CA SER A 207 -15.11 -7.47 -7.70
C SER A 207 -13.65 -7.92 -7.70
N ARG A 208 -12.73 -6.97 -7.55
CA ARG A 208 -11.30 -7.28 -7.46
C ARG A 208 -10.94 -7.99 -6.16
N ILE A 209 -11.53 -7.60 -5.03
CA ILE A 209 -11.37 -8.28 -3.76
C ILE A 209 -11.87 -9.73 -3.86
N GLU A 210 -13.07 -9.95 -4.43
CA GLU A 210 -13.61 -11.29 -4.68
C GLU A 210 -12.61 -12.13 -5.50
N THR A 211 -12.07 -11.56 -6.58
CA THR A 211 -11.08 -12.23 -7.43
C THR A 211 -9.81 -12.60 -6.66
N MET A 212 -9.26 -11.68 -5.88
CA MET A 212 -8.04 -11.92 -5.08
C MET A 212 -8.26 -13.01 -4.02
N VAL A 213 -9.43 -13.03 -3.37
CA VAL A 213 -9.79 -14.09 -2.43
C VAL A 213 -9.89 -15.44 -3.14
N MET A 214 -10.50 -15.52 -4.31
CA MET A 214 -10.55 -16.77 -5.11
C MET A 214 -9.14 -17.24 -5.52
N MET A 215 -8.25 -16.31 -5.88
CA MET A 215 -6.86 -16.63 -6.26
C MET A 215 -6.00 -17.11 -5.08
N SER A 216 -6.40 -16.86 -3.83
CA SER A 216 -5.67 -17.32 -2.64
C SER A 216 -5.72 -18.85 -2.43
N GLY A 217 -6.37 -19.59 -3.33
CA GLY A 217 -6.57 -21.05 -3.21
C GLY A 217 -7.68 -21.44 -2.24
N SER A 218 -8.49 -20.48 -1.81
CA SER A 218 -9.64 -20.73 -0.94
C SER A 218 -10.78 -21.36 -1.73
N GLU A 219 -11.30 -22.49 -1.26
CA GLU A 219 -12.48 -23.17 -1.84
C GLU A 219 -13.81 -22.53 -1.37
N LEU A 220 -13.79 -21.27 -0.94
CA LEU A 220 -14.98 -20.57 -0.47
C LEU A 220 -15.95 -20.31 -1.63
N PRO A 221 -17.24 -20.61 -1.47
CA PRO A 221 -18.25 -20.21 -2.45
C PRO A 221 -18.31 -18.68 -2.60
N SER A 222 -18.56 -18.18 -3.82
CA SER A 222 -18.62 -16.73 -4.11
C SER A 222 -19.58 -15.98 -3.19
N LYS A 223 -20.68 -16.61 -2.74
CA LYS A 223 -21.61 -16.01 -1.77
C LYS A 223 -20.92 -15.78 -0.43
N ALA A 224 -20.18 -16.77 0.09
CA ALA A 224 -19.47 -16.63 1.36
C ALA A 224 -18.38 -15.53 1.31
N ILE A 225 -17.71 -15.40 0.16
CA ILE A 225 -16.75 -14.32 -0.06
C ILE A 225 -17.43 -12.96 0.00
N ARG A 226 -18.58 -12.78 -0.67
CA ARG A 226 -19.34 -11.55 -0.64
C ARG A 226 -19.86 -11.20 0.75
N ASP A 227 -20.34 -12.18 1.49
CA ASP A 227 -20.79 -12.01 2.87
C ASP A 227 -19.62 -11.54 3.76
N GLN A 228 -18.43 -12.12 3.59
CA GLN A 228 -17.21 -11.66 4.30
C GLN A 228 -16.82 -10.24 3.92
N VAL A 229 -16.85 -9.89 2.65
CA VAL A 229 -16.54 -8.52 2.16
C VAL A 229 -17.53 -7.51 2.74
N ALA A 230 -18.83 -7.82 2.69
CA ALA A 230 -19.87 -6.93 3.20
C ALA A 230 -19.79 -6.72 4.72
N SER A 231 -19.36 -7.75 5.46
CA SER A 231 -19.16 -7.66 6.91
C SER A 231 -17.88 -6.91 7.28
N ALA A 232 -16.78 -7.14 6.53
CA ALA A 232 -15.46 -6.61 6.87
C ALA A 232 -15.31 -5.13 6.51
N ILE A 233 -15.84 -4.68 5.36
CA ILE A 233 -15.57 -3.37 4.79
C ILE A 233 -16.73 -2.43 5.05
N ASN A 234 -16.46 -1.34 5.78
CA ASN A 234 -17.49 -0.33 6.07
C ASN A 234 -17.49 0.80 5.04
N LEU A 235 -16.33 1.16 4.48
CA LEU A 235 -16.20 2.34 3.63
C LEU A 235 -15.19 2.09 2.50
N ILE A 236 -15.57 2.47 1.27
CA ILE A 236 -14.66 2.54 0.12
C ILE A 236 -14.57 3.98 -0.32
N VAL A 237 -13.35 4.52 -0.37
CA VAL A 237 -13.04 5.88 -0.79
C VAL A 237 -12.34 5.82 -2.15
N GLN A 238 -13.02 6.24 -3.21
CA GLN A 238 -12.48 6.25 -4.55
C GLN A 238 -11.73 7.53 -4.84
N GLN A 239 -10.48 7.39 -5.28
CA GLN A 239 -9.62 8.48 -5.64
C GLN A 239 -9.25 8.45 -7.12
N ALA A 240 -9.36 9.57 -7.80
CA ALA A 240 -9.04 9.71 -9.21
C ALA A 240 -7.91 10.72 -9.44
N ARG A 241 -7.11 10.48 -10.47
CA ARG A 241 -6.22 11.47 -11.05
C ARG A 241 -6.87 12.01 -12.32
N LEU A 242 -7.15 13.31 -12.34
CA LEU A 242 -7.75 13.99 -13.48
C LEU A 242 -6.73 14.23 -14.60
N ARG A 243 -7.22 14.64 -15.78
CA ARG A 243 -6.38 14.87 -16.97
C ARG A 243 -5.38 16.00 -16.78
N ASP A 244 -5.71 17.00 -15.98
CA ASP A 244 -4.84 18.12 -15.59
C ASP A 244 -3.80 17.77 -14.55
N GLY A 245 -3.79 16.50 -14.07
CA GLY A 245 -2.88 15.99 -13.06
C GLY A 245 -3.35 16.19 -11.63
N THR A 246 -4.47 16.88 -11.39
CA THR A 246 -5.06 17.01 -10.05
C THR A 246 -5.57 15.65 -9.54
N ARG A 247 -5.62 15.52 -8.22
CA ARG A 247 -6.10 14.32 -7.54
C ARG A 247 -7.29 14.68 -6.68
N THR A 248 -8.35 13.90 -6.78
CA THR A 248 -9.59 14.18 -6.04
C THR A 248 -10.25 12.90 -5.56
N VAL A 249 -10.93 12.97 -4.42
CA VAL A 249 -11.88 11.95 -4.00
C VAL A 249 -13.12 12.10 -4.86
N SER A 250 -13.32 11.16 -5.78
CA SER A 250 -14.39 11.21 -6.78
C SER A 250 -15.68 10.54 -6.30
N TYR A 251 -15.57 9.60 -5.35
CA TYR A 251 -16.69 8.83 -4.83
C TYR A 251 -16.39 8.25 -3.45
N THR A 252 -17.45 8.15 -2.62
CA THR A 252 -17.38 7.49 -1.32
C THR A 252 -18.58 6.54 -1.21
N HIS A 253 -18.35 5.27 -0.90
CA HIS A 253 -19.38 4.25 -0.78
C HIS A 253 -19.35 3.64 0.62
N LEU A 254 -20.50 3.65 1.29
CA LEU A 254 -20.71 2.93 2.54
C LEU A 254 -21.26 1.54 2.22
N THR A 255 -20.62 0.50 2.73
CA THR A 255 -21.19 -0.85 2.75
C THR A 255 -22.01 -0.97 4.02
N LEU A 256 -23.33 -1.02 3.88
CA LEU A 256 -24.21 -1.32 5.01
C LEU A 256 -24.33 -2.85 5.12
N PRO A 257 -24.28 -3.43 6.34
CA PRO A 257 -24.60 -4.83 6.51
C PRO A 257 -26.03 -5.07 5.98
N THR A 258 -26.15 -6.01 5.06
CA THR A 258 -27.47 -6.51 4.64
C THR A 258 -28.02 -7.31 5.81
N THR A 259 -29.03 -6.75 6.48
CA THR A 259 -29.84 -7.47 7.47
C THR A 259 -30.57 -8.63 6.84
#